data_9d73fda32491b5b4e8ab47367ac00728
#
_entry.id   9d73fda32491b5b4e8ab47367ac00728
#
_cell.length_a   1.000
_cell.length_b   1.000
_cell.length_c   1.000
_cell.angle_alpha   90.00
_cell.angle_beta   90.00
_cell.angle_gamma   90.00
#
_symmetry.space_group_name_H-M   'P 1'
#
loop_
_entity.id
_entity.type
_entity.pdbx_description
1 polymer ?
#
loop_
_entity_poly.entity_id
_entity_poly.type
_entity_poly.pdbx_seq_one_letter_code
_entity_poly.pdbx_strand_id
1 'polypeptide(L)'
;MLARLTLAAGGEPPTVWEIDAARRDGAVGYEVVHPDTDNRNNYRAIFDASGRSDLLDQWIQRGQKGAEIVLAGFYSERINFAFPPAFMKEIKIRIAAEWSQSDLIAVRALVESGALSLDGLITHRSSAEEADLAYRTAFETADCSKMMLDWSNIK
;
A
#
# COMPACT_ATOMS: atom_id res chain seq x y z
N MET A 1 2.45 -3.08 -3.84
CA MET A 1 3.89 -2.73 -3.69
C MET A 1 4.42 -3.02 -2.29
N LEU A 2 3.86 -2.46 -1.20
CA LEU A 2 4.36 -2.68 0.17
C LEU A 2 4.50 -4.18 0.53
N ALA A 3 3.52 -5.00 0.17
CA ALA A 3 3.59 -6.45 0.40
C ALA A 3 4.80 -7.11 -0.27
N ARG A 4 5.09 -6.74 -1.52
CA ARG A 4 6.27 -7.25 -2.24
C ARG A 4 7.58 -6.76 -1.61
N LEU A 5 7.63 -5.51 -1.16
CA LEU A 5 8.79 -4.98 -0.43
C LEU A 5 9.02 -5.71 0.89
N THR A 6 7.97 -6.06 1.62
CA THR A 6 8.06 -6.85 2.85
C THR A 6 8.74 -8.19 2.58
N LEU A 7 8.31 -8.91 1.54
CA LEU A 7 8.93 -10.18 1.15
C LEU A 7 10.38 -10.01 0.69
N ALA A 8 10.64 -9.01 -0.18
CA ALA A 8 11.99 -8.73 -0.67
C ALA A 8 12.97 -8.36 0.44
N ALA A 9 12.48 -7.74 1.52
CA ALA A 9 13.25 -7.43 2.71
C ALA A 9 13.39 -8.61 3.69
N GLY A 10 12.90 -9.82 3.33
CA GLY A 10 12.95 -11.01 4.19
C GLY A 10 11.91 -11.04 5.30
N GLY A 11 10.87 -10.23 5.22
CA GLY A 11 9.77 -10.24 6.16
C GLY A 11 8.80 -11.41 5.95
N GLU A 12 7.98 -11.69 6.96
CA GLU A 12 6.92 -12.70 6.86
C GLU A 12 5.88 -12.29 5.80
N PRO A 13 5.24 -13.25 5.11
CA PRO A 13 4.19 -12.96 4.15
C PRO A 13 3.08 -12.12 4.76
N PRO A 14 2.82 -10.90 4.26
CA PRO A 14 1.76 -10.06 4.79
C PRO A 14 0.40 -10.50 4.26
N THR A 15 -0.65 -10.11 4.96
CA THR A 15 -2.03 -10.14 4.46
C THR A 15 -2.39 -8.75 3.94
N VAL A 16 -2.86 -8.68 2.73
CA VAL A 16 -3.37 -7.43 2.14
C VAL A 16 -4.89 -7.44 2.19
N TRP A 17 -5.47 -6.37 2.70
CA TRP A 17 -6.91 -6.15 2.68
C TRP A 17 -7.28 -5.29 1.48
N GLU A 18 -8.14 -5.81 0.62
CA GLU A 18 -8.67 -5.15 -0.57
C GLU A 18 -10.17 -5.41 -0.68
N ILE A 19 -10.95 -4.34 -0.73
CA ILE A 19 -12.41 -4.41 -0.85
C ILE A 19 -12.87 -4.71 -2.27
N ASP A 20 -12.13 -4.24 -3.27
CA ASP A 20 -12.44 -4.48 -4.68
C ASP A 20 -12.04 -5.90 -5.09
N ALA A 21 -13.02 -6.71 -5.48
CA ALA A 21 -12.78 -8.08 -5.92
C ALA A 21 -11.85 -8.17 -7.13
N ALA A 22 -11.94 -7.20 -8.06
CA ALA A 22 -11.13 -7.17 -9.27
C ALA A 22 -9.64 -6.92 -9.00
N ARG A 23 -9.30 -6.37 -7.82
CA ARG A 23 -7.93 -6.07 -7.41
C ARG A 23 -7.29 -7.12 -6.50
N ARG A 24 -8.02 -8.20 -6.18
CA ARG A 24 -7.52 -9.26 -5.28
C ARG A 24 -6.67 -10.31 -5.96
N ASP A 25 -6.72 -10.39 -7.28
CA ASP A 25 -5.96 -11.37 -8.05
C ASP A 25 -4.50 -10.96 -8.29
N GLY A 26 -3.66 -11.92 -8.68
CA GLY A 26 -2.27 -11.69 -9.08
C GLY A 26 -1.25 -11.53 -7.92
N ALA A 27 -1.65 -11.82 -6.69
CA ALA A 27 -0.70 -11.86 -5.55
C ALA A 27 0.23 -13.08 -5.66
N VAL A 28 1.53 -12.84 -5.41
CA VAL A 28 2.53 -13.92 -5.38
C VAL A 28 3.28 -13.85 -4.05
N GLY A 29 3.21 -14.94 -3.28
CA GLY A 29 3.91 -15.04 -2.00
C GLY A 29 3.21 -14.36 -0.81
N TYR A 30 2.04 -13.78 -1.00
CA TYR A 30 1.19 -13.20 0.06
C TYR A 30 -0.29 -13.37 -0.30
N GLU A 31 -1.16 -13.24 0.67
CA GLU A 31 -2.61 -13.34 0.44
C GLU A 31 -3.26 -11.95 0.31
N VAL A 32 -4.31 -11.87 -0.52
CA VAL A 32 -5.18 -10.70 -0.62
C VAL A 32 -6.61 -11.14 -0.32
N VAL A 33 -7.21 -10.55 0.69
CA VAL A 33 -8.53 -10.93 1.20
C VAL A 33 -9.43 -9.71 1.38
N HIS A 34 -10.74 -9.94 1.37
CA HIS A 34 -11.65 -8.91 1.84
C HIS A 34 -11.49 -8.76 3.37
N PRO A 35 -11.40 -7.55 3.93
CA PRO A 35 -11.18 -7.34 5.37
C PRO A 35 -12.21 -8.05 6.26
N ASP A 36 -13.45 -8.19 5.81
CA ASP A 36 -14.51 -8.86 6.58
C ASP A 36 -14.33 -10.38 6.68
N THR A 37 -13.52 -10.98 5.82
CA THR A 37 -13.22 -12.42 5.87
C THR A 37 -12.02 -12.76 6.74
N ASP A 38 -11.25 -11.76 7.15
CA ASP A 38 -10.12 -11.94 8.04
C ASP A 38 -10.51 -11.70 9.49
N ASN A 39 -10.47 -12.74 10.28
CA ASN A 39 -10.82 -12.71 11.71
C ASN A 39 -9.62 -12.48 12.64
N ARG A 40 -8.41 -12.29 12.09
CA ARG A 40 -7.20 -12.06 12.89
C ARG A 40 -7.24 -10.70 13.59
N ASN A 41 -6.74 -10.66 14.79
CA ASN A 41 -6.69 -9.46 15.65
C ASN A 41 -5.36 -9.37 16.43
N ASN A 42 -4.30 -9.96 15.90
CA ASN A 42 -2.99 -10.07 16.53
C ASN A 42 -1.86 -9.58 15.61
N TYR A 43 -2.15 -8.63 14.73
CA TYR A 43 -1.15 -8.05 13.85
C TYR A 43 -0.12 -7.24 14.61
N ARG A 44 1.17 -7.48 14.38
CA ARG A 44 2.27 -6.72 14.96
C ARG A 44 2.48 -5.37 14.29
N ALA A 45 2.20 -5.30 13.00
CA ALA A 45 2.28 -4.07 12.22
C ALA A 45 1.14 -4.02 11.19
N ILE A 46 0.56 -2.85 11.01
CA ILE A 46 -0.49 -2.58 10.03
C ILE A 46 -0.07 -1.34 9.23
N PHE A 47 0.01 -1.48 7.92
CA PHE A 47 0.30 -0.36 7.01
C PHE A 47 -1.00 0.05 6.34
N ASP A 48 -1.49 1.23 6.68
CA ASP A 48 -2.68 1.79 6.06
C ASP A 48 -2.31 2.72 4.91
N ALA A 49 -2.62 2.29 3.70
CA ALA A 49 -2.46 3.07 2.46
C ALA A 49 -3.82 3.41 1.83
N SER A 50 -4.92 3.29 2.58
CA SER A 50 -6.27 3.50 2.07
C SER A 50 -6.63 4.98 1.85
N GLY A 51 -6.01 5.90 2.62
CA GLY A 51 -6.39 7.31 2.68
C GLY A 51 -7.71 7.58 3.40
N ARG A 52 -8.32 6.56 4.04
CA ARG A 52 -9.58 6.66 4.76
C ARG A 52 -9.33 6.97 6.24
N SER A 53 -9.80 8.13 6.68
CA SER A 53 -9.63 8.63 8.06
C SER A 53 -10.47 7.90 9.11
N ASP A 54 -11.51 7.17 8.69
CA ASP A 54 -12.49 6.48 9.55
C ASP A 54 -12.08 5.05 9.95
N LEU A 55 -10.95 4.54 9.46
CA LEU A 55 -10.55 3.13 9.67
C LEU A 55 -9.63 2.90 10.87
N LEU A 56 -9.10 3.96 11.51
CA LEU A 56 -8.07 3.81 12.54
C LEU A 56 -8.54 2.97 13.74
N ASP A 57 -9.78 3.11 14.16
CA ASP A 57 -10.34 2.27 15.24
C ASP A 57 -10.37 0.78 14.87
N GLN A 58 -10.64 0.46 13.61
CA GLN A 58 -10.58 -0.91 13.11
C GLN A 58 -9.15 -1.46 13.17
N TRP A 59 -8.16 -0.66 12.80
CA TRP A 59 -6.75 -1.06 12.88
C TRP A 59 -6.28 -1.25 14.31
N ILE A 60 -6.71 -0.39 15.24
CA ILE A 60 -6.46 -0.55 16.68
C ILE A 60 -7.03 -1.88 17.20
N GLN A 61 -8.23 -2.25 16.76
CA GLN A 61 -8.84 -3.53 17.14
C GLN A 61 -8.07 -4.74 16.60
N ARG A 62 -7.57 -4.65 15.36
CA ARG A 62 -6.81 -5.71 14.67
C ARG A 62 -5.38 -5.86 15.16
N GLY A 63 -4.78 -4.79 15.70
CA GLY A 63 -3.43 -4.83 16.26
C GLY A 63 -3.36 -5.60 17.57
N GLN A 64 -2.28 -6.33 17.79
CA GLN A 64 -1.94 -6.88 19.10
C GLN A 64 -1.47 -5.78 20.07
N LYS A 65 -1.23 -6.12 21.33
CA LYS A 65 -0.59 -5.19 22.28
C LYS A 65 0.82 -4.79 21.79
N GLY A 66 1.09 -3.48 21.79
CA GLY A 66 2.35 -2.90 21.29
C GLY A 66 2.46 -2.83 19.77
N ALA A 67 1.38 -3.12 19.03
CA ALA A 67 1.40 -3.05 17.56
C ALA A 67 1.72 -1.65 17.04
N GLU A 68 2.35 -1.60 15.88
CA GLU A 68 2.59 -0.36 15.14
C GLU A 68 1.58 -0.21 14.00
N ILE A 69 0.91 0.94 13.93
CA ILE A 69 0.06 1.33 12.82
C ILE A 69 0.79 2.43 12.04
N VAL A 70 1.10 2.17 10.79
CA VAL A 70 1.78 3.10 9.90
C VAL A 70 0.76 3.70 8.93
N LEU A 71 0.52 4.99 9.07
CA LEU A 71 -0.34 5.74 8.16
C LEU A 71 0.49 6.16 6.94
N ALA A 72 0.33 5.45 5.84
CA ALA A 72 1.09 5.63 4.61
C ALA A 72 0.21 6.16 3.45
N GLY A 73 -1.06 6.37 3.68
CA GLY A 73 -1.99 7.03 2.76
C GLY A 73 -1.95 8.56 2.90
N PHE A 74 -2.65 9.24 1.99
CA PHE A 74 -2.95 10.65 2.12
C PHE A 74 -4.39 10.82 2.61
N TYR A 75 -4.58 11.48 3.74
CA TYR A 75 -5.86 11.64 4.41
C TYR A 75 -6.32 13.09 4.28
N SER A 76 -7.41 13.32 3.56
CA SER A 76 -7.98 14.66 3.36
C SER A 76 -8.74 15.17 4.58
N GLU A 77 -9.19 14.27 5.46
CA GLU A 77 -9.96 14.60 6.65
C GLU A 77 -9.15 14.35 7.93
N ARG A 78 -9.64 14.90 9.03
CA ARG A 78 -9.04 14.66 10.35
C ARG A 78 -9.18 13.20 10.75
N ILE A 79 -8.09 12.62 11.20
CA ILE A 79 -8.06 11.27 11.76
C ILE A 79 -8.51 11.38 13.22
N ASN A 80 -9.51 10.57 13.58
CA ASN A 80 -10.01 10.43 14.93
C ASN A 80 -9.97 8.96 15.34
N PHE A 81 -9.79 8.69 16.62
CA PHE A 81 -9.84 7.33 17.17
C PHE A 81 -10.25 7.32 18.62
N ALA A 82 -10.77 6.19 19.09
CA ALA A 82 -11.08 5.96 20.48
C ALA A 82 -9.79 5.72 21.28
N PHE A 83 -9.43 6.67 22.14
CA PHE A 83 -8.21 6.61 22.94
C PHE A 83 -8.12 5.38 23.87
N PRO A 84 -9.20 4.97 24.62
CA PRO A 84 -9.07 3.89 25.59
C PRO A 84 -8.60 2.56 25.00
N PRO A 85 -9.11 2.05 23.87
CA PRO A 85 -8.58 0.83 23.25
C PRO A 85 -7.13 0.95 22.82
N ALA A 86 -6.76 2.09 22.23
CA ALA A 86 -5.37 2.34 21.81
C ALA A 86 -4.41 2.37 23.01
N PHE A 87 -4.82 3.02 24.11
CA PHE A 87 -4.07 3.06 25.35
C PHE A 87 -3.87 1.68 25.98
N MET A 88 -4.95 0.88 26.10
CA MET A 88 -4.88 -0.47 26.67
C MET A 88 -4.00 -1.43 25.89
N LYS A 89 -3.91 -1.23 24.58
CA LYS A 89 -3.04 -2.00 23.69
C LYS A 89 -1.67 -1.39 23.48
N GLU A 90 -1.38 -0.23 24.04
CA GLU A 90 -0.09 0.48 23.85
C GLU A 90 0.25 0.64 22.36
N ILE A 91 -0.74 1.01 21.55
CA ILE A 91 -0.59 1.14 20.10
C ILE A 91 0.38 2.28 19.78
N LYS A 92 1.26 2.03 18.83
CA LYS A 92 2.15 3.03 18.24
C LYS A 92 1.58 3.47 16.90
N ILE A 93 1.42 4.78 16.71
CA ILE A 93 0.97 5.35 15.43
C ILE A 93 2.13 6.13 14.84
N ARG A 94 2.49 5.81 13.61
CA ARG A 94 3.55 6.48 12.85
C ARG A 94 3.00 6.95 11.51
N ILE A 95 3.43 8.12 11.10
CA ILE A 95 3.11 8.67 9.79
C ILE A 95 4.32 8.44 8.88
N ALA A 96 4.09 7.91 7.68
CA ALA A 96 5.10 7.76 6.64
C ALA A 96 4.69 8.61 5.44
N ALA A 97 5.55 9.51 5.01
CA ALA A 97 5.27 10.41 3.90
C ALA A 97 6.25 10.17 2.75
N GLU A 98 7.47 10.61 2.88
CA GLU A 98 8.44 10.66 1.80
C GLU A 98 9.50 9.56 1.93
N TRP A 99 10.14 9.30 0.81
CA TRP A 99 11.33 8.45 0.72
C TRP A 99 12.61 9.30 0.73
N SER A 100 13.68 8.74 1.23
CA SER A 100 15.02 9.31 1.16
C SER A 100 15.78 8.78 -0.07
N GLN A 101 16.87 9.45 -0.43
CA GLN A 101 17.73 8.94 -1.51
C GLN A 101 18.28 7.53 -1.19
N SER A 102 18.56 7.23 0.07
CA SER A 102 18.99 5.89 0.49
C SER A 102 17.93 4.83 0.26
N ASP A 103 16.65 5.14 0.47
CA ASP A 103 15.54 4.22 0.21
C ASP A 103 15.43 3.90 -1.29
N LEU A 104 15.58 4.93 -2.15
CA LEU A 104 15.57 4.74 -3.59
C LEU A 104 16.72 3.84 -4.07
N ILE A 105 17.93 4.03 -3.54
CA ILE A 105 19.10 3.19 -3.85
C ILE A 105 18.83 1.75 -3.41
N ALA A 106 18.29 1.54 -2.21
CA ALA A 106 17.98 0.21 -1.70
C ALA A 106 16.91 -0.49 -2.54
N VAL A 107 15.82 0.19 -2.89
CA VAL A 107 14.76 -0.37 -3.74
C VAL A 107 15.29 -0.70 -5.14
N ARG A 108 16.12 0.18 -5.71
CA ARG A 108 16.77 -0.08 -7.00
C ARG A 108 17.61 -1.36 -6.97
N ALA A 109 18.42 -1.56 -5.92
CA ALA A 109 19.22 -2.77 -5.78
C ALA A 109 18.35 -4.03 -5.68
N LEU A 110 17.20 -3.98 -4.99
CA LEU A 110 16.25 -5.09 -4.93
C LEU A 110 15.65 -5.43 -6.30
N VAL A 111 15.37 -4.42 -7.12
CA VAL A 111 14.86 -4.63 -8.49
C VAL A 111 15.93 -5.18 -9.40
N GLU A 112 17.14 -4.61 -9.38
CA GLU A 112 18.27 -5.04 -10.22
C GLU A 112 18.74 -6.46 -9.89
N SER A 113 18.65 -6.87 -8.63
CA SER A 113 18.97 -8.25 -8.21
C SER A 113 17.84 -9.26 -8.49
N GLY A 114 16.67 -8.82 -8.92
CA GLY A 114 15.50 -9.66 -9.12
C GLY A 114 14.77 -10.06 -7.83
N ALA A 115 15.21 -9.57 -6.66
CA ALA A 115 14.55 -9.83 -5.39
C ALA A 115 13.18 -9.14 -5.28
N LEU A 116 13.00 -8.04 -5.98
CA LEU A 116 11.73 -7.31 -6.08
C LEU A 116 11.25 -7.26 -7.53
N SER A 117 10.20 -8.00 -7.86
CA SER A 117 9.54 -7.88 -9.17
C SER A 117 8.54 -6.72 -9.19
N LEU A 118 8.57 -5.97 -10.27
CA LEU A 118 7.59 -4.92 -10.60
C LEU A 118 6.51 -5.41 -11.59
N ASP A 119 6.56 -6.67 -12.00
CA ASP A 119 5.64 -7.25 -12.97
C ASP A 119 4.18 -7.14 -12.53
N GLY A 120 3.31 -6.75 -13.46
CA GLY A 120 1.88 -6.57 -13.21
C GLY A 120 1.51 -5.35 -12.36
N LEU A 121 2.47 -4.52 -11.92
CA LEU A 121 2.17 -3.27 -11.20
C LEU A 121 1.84 -2.11 -12.15
N ILE A 122 2.44 -2.10 -13.36
CA ILE A 122 2.12 -1.12 -14.40
C ILE A 122 1.02 -1.74 -15.25
N THR A 123 -0.19 -1.20 -15.12
CA THR A 123 -1.37 -1.71 -15.82
C THR A 123 -1.61 -0.99 -17.16
N HIS A 124 -1.18 0.28 -17.24
CA HIS A 124 -1.42 1.11 -18.41
C HIS A 124 -0.14 1.85 -18.82
N ARG A 125 -0.01 2.07 -20.13
CA ARG A 125 1.07 2.86 -20.73
C ARG A 125 0.48 3.77 -21.79
N SER A 126 0.97 4.99 -21.88
CA SER A 126 0.58 5.97 -22.90
C SER A 126 1.79 6.79 -23.33
N SER A 127 1.76 7.34 -24.53
CA SER A 127 2.73 8.39 -24.91
C SER A 127 2.52 9.62 -24.04
N ALA A 128 3.60 10.31 -23.70
CA ALA A 128 3.49 11.57 -22.97
C ALA A 128 2.81 12.69 -23.82
N GLU A 129 2.74 12.53 -25.15
CA GLU A 129 1.96 13.40 -26.04
C GLU A 129 0.43 13.30 -25.73
N GLU A 130 -0.03 12.14 -25.21
CA GLU A 130 -1.41 11.88 -24.82
C GLU A 130 -1.62 12.04 -23.32
N ALA A 131 -0.81 12.85 -22.65
CA ALA A 131 -0.82 12.97 -21.18
C ALA A 131 -2.21 13.30 -20.62
N ASP A 132 -2.99 14.17 -21.27
CA ASP A 132 -4.34 14.52 -20.81
C ASP A 132 -5.27 13.30 -20.74
N LEU A 133 -5.27 12.46 -21.77
CA LEU A 133 -6.04 11.21 -21.79
C LEU A 133 -5.50 10.22 -20.75
N ALA A 134 -4.19 10.12 -20.63
CA ALA A 134 -3.54 9.23 -19.68
C ALA A 134 -3.88 9.61 -18.23
N TYR A 135 -3.90 10.89 -17.90
CA TYR A 135 -4.32 11.36 -16.57
C TYR A 135 -5.79 11.05 -16.29
N ARG A 136 -6.69 11.28 -17.26
CA ARG A 136 -8.10 10.90 -17.09
C ARG A 136 -8.25 9.39 -16.84
N THR A 137 -7.61 8.57 -17.66
CA THR A 137 -7.60 7.11 -17.46
C THR A 137 -7.08 6.74 -16.08
N ALA A 138 -5.98 7.34 -15.64
CA ALA A 138 -5.37 7.03 -14.35
C ALA A 138 -6.26 7.35 -13.14
N PHE A 139 -7.09 8.38 -13.23
CA PHE A 139 -7.90 8.84 -12.09
C PHE A 139 -9.38 8.45 -12.18
N GLU A 140 -9.88 8.15 -13.37
CA GLU A 140 -11.30 7.86 -13.59
C GLU A 140 -11.58 6.37 -13.81
N THR A 141 -10.55 5.55 -14.16
CA THR A 141 -10.72 4.15 -14.51
C THR A 141 -10.27 3.22 -13.37
N ALA A 142 -11.18 2.42 -12.87
CA ALA A 142 -10.94 1.58 -11.70
C ALA A 142 -9.86 0.50 -11.90
N ASP A 143 -9.67 0.01 -13.12
CA ASP A 143 -8.67 -0.98 -13.49
C ASP A 143 -7.26 -0.40 -13.72
N CYS A 144 -7.14 0.93 -13.75
CA CYS A 144 -5.84 1.59 -13.83
C CYS A 144 -5.19 1.67 -12.45
N SER A 145 -4.38 0.69 -12.11
CA SER A 145 -3.59 0.71 -10.87
C SER A 145 -2.35 1.59 -10.97
N LYS A 146 -1.70 1.61 -12.13
CA LYS A 146 -0.55 2.49 -12.41
C LYS A 146 -0.44 2.77 -13.90
N MET A 147 -0.47 4.06 -14.21
CA MET A 147 -0.18 4.61 -15.55
C MET A 147 1.31 4.96 -15.66
N MET A 148 1.93 4.59 -16.79
CA MET A 148 3.26 5.05 -17.15
C MET A 148 3.18 5.92 -18.41
N LEU A 149 3.77 7.11 -18.35
CA LEU A 149 3.96 7.95 -19.53
C LEU A 149 5.32 7.65 -20.16
N ASP A 150 5.33 7.35 -21.44
CA ASP A 150 6.54 7.11 -22.24
C ASP A 150 6.96 8.42 -22.92
N TRP A 151 8.15 8.87 -22.62
CA TRP A 151 8.77 10.11 -23.15
C TRP A 151 9.75 9.84 -24.29
N SER A 152 10.01 8.57 -24.63
CA SER A 152 11.07 8.19 -25.59
C SER A 152 10.88 8.75 -27.00
N ASN A 153 9.65 9.05 -27.39
CA ASN A 153 9.29 9.53 -28.72
C ASN A 153 9.07 11.05 -28.80
N ILE A 154 9.23 11.77 -27.70
CA ILE A 154 9.05 13.22 -27.67
C ILE A 154 10.37 13.88 -28.05
N LYS A 155 10.31 14.72 -29.10
CA LYS A 155 11.43 15.52 -29.60
C LYS A 155 11.46 16.90 -28.98
#